data_1620abf69de5dd1396baff75fdc4d050
#
_entry.id   1620abf69de5dd1396baff75fdc4d050
#
_cell.length_a   1.000
_cell.length_b   1.000
_cell.length_c   1.000
_cell.angle_alpha   90.00
_cell.angle_beta   90.00
_cell.angle_gamma   90.00
#
_symmetry.space_group_name_H-M   'P 1'
#
loop_
_entity.id
_entity.type
_entity.pdbx_description
1 polymer ?
#
loop_
_entity_poly.entity_id
_entity_poly.type
_entity_poly.pdbx_seq_one_letter_code
_entity_poly.pdbx_strand_id
1 'polypeptide(L)'
;ITSGLVGSEMCIRDRPSPRILICVPCQSTQVERRAIRESALQAGAREVRLIEEPMAAAIGAGLPVEEASGSMVVDIGGGTTEIAILALNGVVFSSSLKTGGDRVNEAIVSYIRRKYGVLVGESTAERIKETVGCATPESEDKSMEIRGRNLAEGVPNTINFSSLEAYEAISGPLSSILQSIRNALEQSPPELSADISERGIVLTGGGALLTDLDIMISEQTGIPVIVADDPLTCVVKGGGIALDIIDKFDVDLLSTE
;
A
#
# COMPACT_ATOMS: atom_id res chain seq x y z
N ILE A 1 -5.19 14.85 -47.96
CA ILE A 1 -4.28 14.23 -46.96
C ILE A 1 -3.98 15.20 -45.80
N THR A 2 -4.08 16.50 -45.98
CA THR A 2 -3.80 17.51 -44.95
C THR A 2 -4.96 17.78 -44.00
N SER A 3 -6.20 17.41 -44.32
CA SER A 3 -7.37 17.69 -43.50
C SER A 3 -7.48 16.77 -42.25
N GLY A 4 -6.90 15.56 -42.28
CA GLY A 4 -6.95 14.64 -41.14
C GLY A 4 -5.95 14.98 -40.00
N LEU A 5 -4.79 15.55 -40.36
CA LEU A 5 -3.76 15.97 -39.40
C LEU A 5 -4.15 17.25 -38.66
N VAL A 6 -4.81 18.19 -39.36
CA VAL A 6 -5.30 19.44 -38.75
C VAL A 6 -6.38 19.15 -37.70
N GLY A 7 -7.26 18.18 -37.94
CA GLY A 7 -8.29 17.76 -36.97
C GLY A 7 -7.68 17.11 -35.72
N SER A 8 -6.62 16.32 -35.86
CA SER A 8 -5.95 15.69 -34.71
C SER A 8 -5.12 16.69 -33.89
N GLU A 9 -4.49 17.65 -34.53
CA GLU A 9 -3.76 18.73 -33.84
C GLU A 9 -4.71 19.69 -33.10
N MET A 10 -5.87 20.03 -33.68
CA MET A 10 -6.89 20.82 -33.00
C MET A 10 -7.43 20.08 -31.76
N CYS A 11 -7.70 18.78 -31.86
CA CYS A 11 -8.15 17.99 -30.69
C CYS A 11 -7.10 17.93 -29.58
N ILE A 12 -5.82 18.00 -29.88
CA ILE A 12 -4.74 18.03 -28.88
C ILE A 12 -4.60 19.42 -28.25
N ARG A 13 -4.76 20.50 -29.04
CA ARG A 13 -4.65 21.88 -28.56
C ARG A 13 -5.87 22.37 -27.79
N ASP A 14 -7.05 21.85 -28.11
CA ASP A 14 -8.34 22.26 -27.47
C ASP A 14 -8.72 21.40 -26.27
N ARG A 15 -7.86 20.47 -25.82
CA ARG A 15 -8.13 19.78 -24.56
C ARG A 15 -7.99 20.78 -23.41
N PRO A 16 -9.06 21.02 -22.64
CA PRO A 16 -8.92 21.82 -21.44
C PRO A 16 -7.85 21.16 -20.55
N SER A 17 -6.94 21.95 -19.99
CA SER A 17 -5.94 21.47 -19.03
C SER A 17 -6.67 20.75 -17.89
N PRO A 18 -6.33 19.51 -17.56
CA PRO A 18 -7.05 18.74 -16.56
C PRO A 18 -6.83 19.28 -15.15
N ARG A 19 -7.81 19.10 -14.28
CA ARG A 19 -7.58 19.10 -12.83
C ARG A 19 -7.04 17.75 -12.44
N ILE A 20 -6.03 17.72 -11.59
CA ILE A 20 -5.34 16.50 -11.17
C ILE A 20 -5.35 16.44 -9.64
N LEU A 21 -5.73 15.28 -9.10
CA LEU A 21 -5.52 14.92 -7.72
C LEU A 21 -4.37 13.90 -7.68
N ILE A 22 -3.38 14.13 -6.84
CA ILE A 22 -2.21 13.26 -6.68
C ILE A 22 -2.18 12.75 -5.24
N CYS A 23 -2.10 11.44 -5.08
CA CYS A 23 -1.87 10.82 -3.78
C CYS A 23 -0.39 10.96 -3.41
N VAL A 24 -0.13 11.33 -2.17
CA VAL A 24 1.22 11.49 -1.63
C VAL A 24 1.36 10.75 -0.30
N PRO A 25 2.53 10.16 0.00
CA PRO A 25 2.78 9.55 1.30
C PRO A 25 2.57 10.53 2.44
N CYS A 26 2.07 10.07 3.58
CA CYS A 26 1.75 10.93 4.72
C CYS A 26 2.99 11.69 5.28
N GLN A 27 4.19 11.12 5.14
CA GLN A 27 5.45 11.75 5.57
C GLN A 27 6.16 12.56 4.48
N SER A 28 5.50 12.84 3.35
CA SER A 28 6.11 13.70 2.32
C SER A 28 6.34 15.11 2.84
N THR A 29 7.56 15.60 2.62
CA THR A 29 7.97 16.96 3.04
C THR A 29 7.28 18.03 2.21
N GLN A 30 7.19 19.25 2.73
CA GLN A 30 6.68 20.42 2.00
C GLN A 30 7.41 20.63 0.65
N VAL A 31 8.73 20.37 0.62
CA VAL A 31 9.52 20.50 -0.60
C VAL A 31 9.12 19.46 -1.64
N GLU A 32 8.92 18.22 -1.23
CA GLU A 32 8.44 17.14 -2.12
C GLU A 32 7.03 17.42 -2.62
N ARG A 33 6.11 17.80 -1.74
CA ARG A 33 4.72 18.17 -2.10
C ARG A 33 4.70 19.31 -3.12
N ARG A 34 5.53 20.33 -2.92
CA ARG A 34 5.67 21.44 -3.85
C ARG A 34 6.26 21.01 -5.18
N ALA A 35 7.31 20.18 -5.18
CA ALA A 35 7.93 19.67 -6.39
C ALA A 35 6.96 18.83 -7.24
N ILE A 36 6.16 17.97 -6.59
CA ILE A 36 5.11 17.19 -7.25
C ILE A 36 4.07 18.10 -7.89
N ARG A 37 3.57 19.11 -7.16
CA ARG A 37 2.60 20.08 -7.65
C ARG A 37 3.12 20.86 -8.84
N GLU A 38 4.34 21.41 -8.73
CA GLU A 38 4.98 22.19 -9.80
C GLU A 38 5.23 21.33 -11.05
N SER A 39 5.67 20.08 -10.88
CA SER A 39 5.88 19.15 -12.00
C SER A 39 4.59 18.88 -12.77
N ALA A 40 3.49 18.65 -12.06
CA ALA A 40 2.19 18.42 -12.68
C ALA A 40 1.65 19.67 -13.40
N LEU A 41 1.83 20.86 -12.81
CA LEU A 41 1.46 22.13 -13.46
C LEU A 41 2.29 22.36 -14.73
N GLN A 42 3.60 22.10 -14.69
CA GLN A 42 4.50 22.20 -15.87
C GLN A 42 4.11 21.19 -16.96
N ALA A 43 3.60 20.02 -16.59
CA ALA A 43 3.07 19.04 -17.53
C ALA A 43 1.73 19.45 -18.18
N GLY A 44 1.14 20.58 -17.76
CA GLY A 44 -0.07 21.16 -18.37
C GLY A 44 -1.34 21.01 -17.54
N ALA A 45 -1.25 20.61 -16.29
CA ALA A 45 -2.39 20.61 -15.39
C ALA A 45 -2.87 22.05 -15.13
N ARG A 46 -4.20 22.25 -15.11
CA ARG A 46 -4.81 23.54 -14.75
C ARG A 46 -4.81 23.79 -13.25
N GLU A 47 -5.04 22.73 -12.49
CA GLU A 47 -5.11 22.73 -11.05
C GLU A 47 -4.56 21.39 -10.55
N VAL A 48 -3.77 21.43 -9.49
CA VAL A 48 -3.22 20.24 -8.85
C VAL A 48 -3.56 20.28 -7.37
N ARG A 49 -4.24 19.25 -6.91
CA ARG A 49 -4.53 19.00 -5.50
C ARG A 49 -3.78 17.76 -5.03
N LEU A 50 -3.42 17.73 -3.76
CA LEU A 50 -2.73 16.61 -3.13
C LEU A 50 -3.64 16.01 -2.07
N ILE A 51 -3.67 14.69 -1.97
CA ILE A 51 -4.34 13.94 -0.90
C ILE A 51 -3.34 12.94 -0.32
N GLU A 52 -3.39 12.71 0.97
CA GLU A 52 -2.54 11.69 1.59
C GLU A 52 -3.00 10.28 1.20
N GLU A 53 -2.05 9.40 0.88
CA GLU A 53 -2.33 8.02 0.46
C GLU A 53 -3.28 7.29 1.41
N PRO A 54 -3.08 7.31 2.75
CA PRO A 54 -3.98 6.60 3.65
C PRO A 54 -5.40 7.20 3.69
N MET A 55 -5.57 8.51 3.48
CA MET A 55 -6.91 9.11 3.35
C MET A 55 -7.59 8.62 2.08
N ALA A 56 -6.88 8.60 0.96
CA ALA A 56 -7.40 8.06 -0.29
C ALA A 56 -7.72 6.56 -0.15
N ALA A 57 -6.84 5.78 0.47
CA ALA A 57 -7.05 4.36 0.73
C ALA A 57 -8.32 4.12 1.55
N ALA A 58 -8.53 4.89 2.62
CA ALA A 58 -9.70 4.79 3.48
C ALA A 58 -11.01 5.12 2.75
N ILE A 59 -11.03 6.21 1.97
CA ILE A 59 -12.18 6.59 1.14
C ILE A 59 -12.47 5.48 0.11
N GLY A 60 -11.45 4.96 -0.54
CA GLY A 60 -11.59 3.91 -1.54
C GLY A 60 -12.01 2.56 -0.98
N ALA A 61 -11.67 2.28 0.28
CA ALA A 61 -12.15 1.13 1.03
C ALA A 61 -13.57 1.32 1.60
N GLY A 62 -14.18 2.49 1.42
CA GLY A 62 -15.53 2.79 1.91
C GLY A 62 -15.60 3.06 3.41
N LEU A 63 -14.49 3.45 4.04
CA LEU A 63 -14.51 3.84 5.44
C LEU A 63 -15.23 5.17 5.65
N PRO A 64 -16.01 5.32 6.74
CA PRO A 64 -16.78 6.54 7.01
C PRO A 64 -15.88 7.63 7.62
N VAL A 65 -14.95 8.17 6.81
CA VAL A 65 -13.94 9.15 7.25
C VAL A 65 -14.52 10.48 7.75
N GLU A 66 -15.75 10.81 7.36
CA GLU A 66 -16.49 12.00 7.77
C GLU A 66 -17.07 11.92 9.18
N GLU A 67 -17.22 10.71 9.72
CA GLU A 67 -17.75 10.51 11.07
C GLU A 67 -16.73 10.90 12.16
N ALA A 68 -17.25 11.21 13.36
CA ALA A 68 -16.42 11.47 14.52
C ALA A 68 -15.73 10.20 15.06
N SER A 69 -16.22 9.04 14.68
CA SER A 69 -15.69 7.74 15.10
C SER A 69 -14.37 7.41 14.38
N GLY A 70 -13.43 6.86 15.13
CA GLY A 70 -12.12 6.47 14.65
C GLY A 70 -12.16 5.35 13.61
N SER A 71 -11.49 5.54 12.49
CA SER A 71 -11.24 4.49 11.48
C SER A 71 -9.74 4.30 11.31
N MET A 72 -9.27 3.07 11.29
CA MET A 72 -7.86 2.75 11.07
C MET A 72 -7.66 2.03 9.74
N VAL A 73 -6.75 2.55 8.94
CA VAL A 73 -6.34 1.95 7.66
C VAL A 73 -4.84 1.65 7.69
N VAL A 74 -4.48 0.52 7.11
CA VAL A 74 -3.09 0.10 6.88
C VAL A 74 -2.94 -0.23 5.42
N ASP A 75 -2.27 0.64 4.69
CA ASP A 75 -2.01 0.47 3.26
C ASP A 75 -0.60 -0.09 3.05
N ILE A 76 -0.53 -1.34 2.58
CA ILE A 76 0.74 -2.05 2.38
C ILE A 76 1.06 -2.07 0.90
N GLY A 77 1.84 -1.08 0.46
CA GLY A 77 2.31 -0.94 -0.90
C GLY A 77 3.55 -1.80 -1.22
N GLY A 78 4.16 -1.54 -2.37
CA GLY A 78 5.43 -2.17 -2.76
C GLY A 78 6.60 -1.69 -1.89
N GLY A 79 6.81 -0.38 -1.80
CA GLY A 79 7.95 0.21 -1.09
C GLY A 79 7.68 0.59 0.36
N THR A 80 6.44 0.96 0.69
CA THR A 80 6.03 1.51 1.99
C THR A 80 4.80 0.83 2.55
N THR A 81 4.63 0.95 3.86
CA THR A 81 3.38 0.70 4.57
C THR A 81 2.96 2.01 5.23
N GLU A 82 1.80 2.52 4.84
CA GLU A 82 1.19 3.71 5.41
C GLU A 82 0.12 3.29 6.42
N ILE A 83 0.20 3.84 7.63
CA ILE A 83 -0.75 3.56 8.71
C ILE A 83 -1.38 4.88 9.11
N ALA A 84 -2.70 4.94 9.13
CA ALA A 84 -3.40 6.13 9.60
C ALA A 84 -4.64 5.82 10.41
N ILE A 85 -4.93 6.73 11.34
CA ILE A 85 -6.16 6.82 12.10
C ILE A 85 -6.86 8.10 11.69
N LEU A 86 -8.09 7.96 11.24
CA LEU A 86 -8.89 8.99 10.59
C LEU A 86 -10.17 9.23 11.37
N ALA A 87 -10.59 10.49 11.47
CA ALA A 87 -11.89 10.91 11.98
C ALA A 87 -12.21 12.33 11.49
N LEU A 88 -13.48 12.67 11.28
CA LEU A 88 -13.94 14.01 10.91
C LEU A 88 -13.22 14.59 9.68
N ASN A 89 -13.04 13.78 8.65
CA ASN A 89 -12.30 14.11 7.42
C ASN A 89 -10.82 14.47 7.66
N GLY A 90 -10.28 14.19 8.83
CA GLY A 90 -8.89 14.51 9.19
C GLY A 90 -8.06 13.26 9.49
N VAL A 91 -6.76 13.41 9.31
CA VAL A 91 -5.77 12.43 9.78
C VAL A 91 -5.39 12.79 11.21
N VAL A 92 -5.80 11.96 12.16
CA VAL A 92 -5.50 12.14 13.60
C VAL A 92 -4.10 11.64 13.92
N PHE A 93 -3.73 10.53 13.33
CA PHE A 93 -2.39 9.93 13.44
C PHE A 93 -2.01 9.35 12.10
N SER A 94 -0.75 9.50 11.71
CA SER A 94 -0.18 8.81 10.56
C SER A 94 1.26 8.41 10.78
N SER A 95 1.64 7.29 10.19
CA SER A 95 3.01 6.78 10.19
C SER A 95 3.31 6.09 8.87
N SER A 96 4.51 6.31 8.36
CA SER A 96 5.01 5.66 7.15
C SER A 96 6.23 4.82 7.51
N LEU A 97 6.20 3.56 7.10
CA LEU A 97 7.28 2.60 7.27
C LEU A 97 7.85 2.23 5.90
N LYS A 98 9.16 2.36 5.70
CA LYS A 98 9.84 1.93 4.47
C LYS A 98 10.01 0.39 4.41
N THR A 99 8.90 -0.30 4.55
CA THR A 99 8.78 -1.76 4.45
C THR A 99 7.46 -2.06 3.75
N GLY A 100 7.52 -2.78 2.65
CA GLY A 100 6.38 -3.20 1.84
C GLY A 100 6.75 -4.47 1.07
N GLY A 101 6.08 -4.72 -0.04
CA GLY A 101 6.27 -5.92 -0.86
C GLY A 101 7.71 -6.14 -1.32
N ASP A 102 8.45 -5.07 -1.62
CA ASP A 102 9.84 -5.14 -2.07
C ASP A 102 10.76 -5.69 -0.97
N ARG A 103 10.54 -5.27 0.27
CA ARG A 103 11.30 -5.80 1.43
C ARG A 103 10.99 -7.26 1.70
N VAL A 104 9.76 -7.68 1.46
CA VAL A 104 9.35 -9.10 1.51
C VAL A 104 10.10 -9.88 0.43
N ASN A 105 10.17 -9.38 -0.80
CA ASN A 105 10.92 -10.00 -1.89
C ASN A 105 12.41 -10.11 -1.58
N GLU A 106 13.03 -9.03 -1.08
CA GLU A 106 14.44 -9.03 -0.65
C GLU A 106 14.71 -10.08 0.44
N ALA A 107 13.78 -10.23 1.38
CA ALA A 107 13.91 -11.22 2.46
C ALA A 107 13.86 -12.65 1.92
N ILE A 108 12.96 -12.94 0.96
CA ILE A 108 12.88 -14.24 0.27
C ILE A 108 14.18 -14.54 -0.49
N VAL A 109 14.66 -13.58 -1.31
CA VAL A 109 15.92 -13.73 -2.04
C VAL A 109 17.09 -14.04 -1.09
N SER A 110 17.17 -13.29 0.01
CA SER A 110 18.21 -13.45 1.02
C SER A 110 18.14 -14.79 1.74
N TYR A 111 16.94 -15.27 2.04
CA TYR A 111 16.71 -16.57 2.66
C TYR A 111 17.16 -17.71 1.74
N ILE A 112 16.71 -17.70 0.49
CA ILE A 112 17.08 -18.71 -0.51
C ILE A 112 18.60 -18.75 -0.73
N ARG A 113 19.22 -17.57 -0.83
CA ARG A 113 20.67 -17.45 -0.96
C ARG A 113 21.41 -18.07 0.21
N ARG A 114 20.96 -17.82 1.45
CA ARG A 114 21.61 -18.35 2.66
C ARG A 114 21.40 -19.85 2.83
N LYS A 115 20.18 -20.33 2.60
CA LYS A 115 19.82 -21.74 2.87
C LYS A 115 20.27 -22.68 1.77
N TYR A 116 20.13 -22.27 0.52
CA TYR A 116 20.36 -23.14 -0.65
C TYR A 116 21.59 -22.78 -1.47
N GLY A 117 22.24 -21.66 -1.21
CA GLY A 117 23.32 -21.16 -2.06
C GLY A 117 22.88 -20.85 -3.49
N VAL A 118 21.59 -20.55 -3.68
CA VAL A 118 20.97 -20.28 -4.98
C VAL A 118 20.59 -18.82 -5.06
N LEU A 119 20.92 -18.18 -6.18
CA LEU A 119 20.49 -16.81 -6.48
C LEU A 119 19.26 -16.85 -7.36
N VAL A 120 18.19 -16.19 -6.91
CA VAL A 120 16.94 -15.96 -7.65
C VAL A 120 16.76 -14.48 -7.93
N GLY A 121 16.02 -14.15 -8.99
CA GLY A 121 15.67 -12.77 -9.32
C GLY A 121 14.43 -12.29 -8.56
N GLU A 122 14.21 -10.97 -8.57
CA GLU A 122 13.08 -10.29 -7.92
C GLU A 122 11.72 -10.82 -8.42
N SER A 123 11.55 -11.00 -9.72
CA SER A 123 10.33 -11.58 -10.29
C SER A 123 10.03 -13.01 -9.81
N THR A 124 11.08 -13.78 -9.48
CA THR A 124 10.91 -15.10 -8.89
C THR A 124 10.47 -14.98 -7.43
N ALA A 125 11.05 -14.04 -6.67
CA ALA A 125 10.65 -13.77 -5.30
C ALA A 125 9.20 -13.27 -5.21
N GLU A 126 8.79 -12.39 -6.12
CA GLU A 126 7.39 -11.93 -6.23
C GLU A 126 6.44 -13.11 -6.44
N ARG A 127 6.74 -13.98 -7.42
CA ARG A 127 5.94 -15.18 -7.66
C ARG A 127 5.90 -16.14 -6.46
N ILE A 128 7.01 -16.28 -5.71
CA ILE A 128 7.04 -17.08 -4.49
C ILE A 128 6.10 -16.47 -3.45
N LYS A 129 6.20 -15.16 -3.22
CA LYS A 129 5.34 -14.43 -2.29
C LYS A 129 3.86 -14.63 -2.61
N GLU A 130 3.47 -14.49 -3.88
CA GLU A 130 2.08 -14.66 -4.33
C GLU A 130 1.58 -16.10 -4.27
N THR A 131 2.47 -17.11 -4.46
CA THR A 131 2.04 -18.51 -4.58
C THR A 131 2.06 -19.25 -3.25
N VAL A 132 3.14 -19.07 -2.48
CA VAL A 132 3.39 -19.82 -1.23
C VAL A 132 3.67 -18.91 -0.03
N GLY A 133 3.67 -17.58 -0.20
CA GLY A 133 3.84 -16.63 0.89
C GLY A 133 2.67 -16.67 1.85
N CYS A 134 2.96 -16.72 3.16
CA CYS A 134 1.95 -16.73 4.22
C CYS A 134 2.47 -16.03 5.47
N ALA A 135 1.56 -15.46 6.24
CA ALA A 135 1.91 -14.70 7.44
C ALA A 135 1.88 -15.53 8.74
N THR A 136 1.38 -16.76 8.67
CA THR A 136 1.32 -17.69 9.82
C THR A 136 1.93 -19.04 9.47
N PRO A 137 2.53 -19.75 10.43
CA PRO A 137 3.08 -21.09 10.19
C PRO A 137 2.01 -22.18 10.06
N GLU A 138 0.79 -21.90 10.50
CA GLU A 138 -0.38 -22.78 10.42
C GLU A 138 -1.12 -22.68 9.08
N SER A 139 -0.69 -21.79 8.19
CA SER A 139 -1.23 -21.66 6.84
C SER A 139 -1.11 -22.96 6.05
N GLU A 140 -1.95 -23.11 5.02
CA GLU A 140 -1.95 -24.30 4.16
C GLU A 140 -0.53 -24.62 3.65
N ASP A 141 -0.12 -25.88 3.81
CA ASP A 141 1.18 -26.36 3.34
C ASP A 141 1.20 -26.44 1.82
N LYS A 142 1.82 -25.44 1.23
CA LYS A 142 2.05 -25.31 -0.23
C LYS A 142 3.52 -25.40 -0.52
N SER A 143 3.87 -25.86 -1.71
CA SER A 143 5.26 -25.82 -2.19
C SER A 143 5.31 -25.53 -3.68
N MET A 144 6.43 -24.96 -4.14
CA MET A 144 6.63 -24.70 -5.55
C MET A 144 8.09 -24.95 -5.94
N GLU A 145 8.28 -25.40 -7.17
CA GLU A 145 9.60 -25.49 -7.78
C GLU A 145 10.06 -24.12 -8.26
N ILE A 146 11.26 -23.74 -7.86
CA ILE A 146 11.93 -22.51 -8.31
C ILE A 146 13.28 -22.83 -8.91
N ARG A 147 13.65 -22.09 -9.93
CA ARG A 147 14.96 -22.19 -10.59
C ARG A 147 15.77 -20.95 -10.32
N GLY A 148 17.03 -21.16 -9.95
CA GLY A 148 18.00 -20.10 -9.74
C GLY A 148 19.39 -20.56 -10.15
N ARG A 149 20.37 -19.67 -9.98
CA ARG A 149 21.77 -19.97 -10.25
C ARG A 149 22.46 -20.44 -8.97
N ASN A 150 23.04 -21.66 -8.98
CA ASN A 150 23.93 -22.11 -7.91
C ASN A 150 25.15 -21.19 -7.84
N LEU A 151 25.42 -20.64 -6.68
CA LEU A 151 26.50 -19.67 -6.50
C LEU A 151 27.90 -20.33 -6.49
N ALA A 152 28.00 -21.59 -6.10
CA ALA A 152 29.27 -22.30 -6.07
C ALA A 152 29.71 -22.79 -7.46
N GLU A 153 28.76 -23.32 -8.24
CA GLU A 153 29.02 -23.98 -9.50
C GLU A 153 28.69 -23.11 -10.73
N GLY A 154 27.90 -22.00 -10.51
CA GLY A 154 27.52 -21.10 -11.57
C GLY A 154 26.42 -21.63 -12.52
N VAL A 155 25.95 -22.87 -12.33
CA VAL A 155 24.96 -23.53 -13.17
C VAL A 155 23.52 -23.35 -12.63
N PRO A 156 22.49 -23.53 -13.46
CA PRO A 156 21.11 -23.55 -12.99
C PRO A 156 20.86 -24.68 -12.00
N ASN A 157 20.15 -24.37 -10.91
CA ASN A 157 19.68 -25.34 -9.94
C ASN A 157 18.19 -25.15 -9.68
N THR A 158 17.49 -26.25 -9.44
CA THR A 158 16.06 -26.26 -9.09
C THR A 158 15.93 -26.70 -7.65
N ILE A 159 15.16 -25.95 -6.87
CA ILE A 159 14.83 -26.25 -5.48
C ILE A 159 13.32 -26.26 -5.31
N ASN A 160 12.82 -27.03 -4.34
CA ASN A 160 11.45 -26.97 -3.90
C ASN A 160 11.39 -26.06 -2.66
N PHE A 161 10.48 -25.07 -2.70
CA PHE A 161 10.35 -24.04 -1.67
C PHE A 161 8.92 -24.09 -1.10
N SER A 162 8.82 -24.24 0.22
CA SER A 162 7.54 -24.42 0.92
C SER A 162 7.00 -23.12 1.53
N SER A 163 5.71 -23.14 1.88
CA SER A 163 5.06 -22.04 2.62
C SER A 163 5.68 -21.80 3.99
N LEU A 164 6.11 -22.84 4.70
CA LEU A 164 6.82 -22.68 5.97
C LEU A 164 8.14 -21.94 5.79
N GLU A 165 8.88 -22.21 4.74
CA GLU A 165 10.12 -21.49 4.42
C GLU A 165 9.86 -20.04 4.00
N ALA A 166 8.73 -19.81 3.29
CA ALA A 166 8.30 -18.46 2.96
C ALA A 166 7.97 -17.66 4.24
N TYR A 167 7.22 -18.23 5.16
CA TYR A 167 6.93 -17.65 6.47
C TYR A 167 8.24 -17.31 7.24
N GLU A 168 9.16 -18.26 7.35
CA GLU A 168 10.46 -18.03 8.00
C GLU A 168 11.23 -16.87 7.35
N ALA A 169 11.19 -16.80 6.01
CA ALA A 169 11.91 -15.78 5.25
C ALA A 169 11.36 -14.37 5.52
N ILE A 170 10.02 -14.22 5.57
CA ILE A 170 9.35 -12.91 5.62
C ILE A 170 8.98 -12.45 7.03
N SER A 171 9.20 -13.26 8.05
CA SER A 171 8.88 -12.96 9.46
C SER A 171 9.45 -11.62 9.94
N GLY A 172 10.65 -11.23 9.48
CA GLY A 172 11.29 -9.96 9.84
C GLY A 172 10.51 -8.74 9.34
N PRO A 173 10.25 -8.60 8.02
CA PRO A 173 9.40 -7.55 7.46
C PRO A 173 8.03 -7.50 8.12
N LEU A 174 7.35 -8.63 8.31
CA LEU A 174 6.03 -8.69 8.95
C LEU A 174 6.06 -8.19 10.40
N SER A 175 7.07 -8.57 11.18
CA SER A 175 7.25 -8.08 12.54
C SER A 175 7.42 -6.55 12.58
N SER A 176 8.10 -5.96 11.59
CA SER A 176 8.27 -4.51 11.49
C SER A 176 6.94 -3.80 11.21
N ILE A 177 6.11 -4.36 10.34
CA ILE A 177 4.77 -3.84 10.04
C ILE A 177 3.89 -3.93 11.30
N LEU A 178 3.86 -5.10 11.96
CA LEU A 178 3.09 -5.31 13.18
C LEU A 178 3.49 -4.33 14.29
N GLN A 179 4.80 -4.09 14.48
CA GLN A 179 5.27 -3.14 15.48
C GLN A 179 4.80 -1.71 15.17
N SER A 180 4.78 -1.31 13.89
CA SER A 180 4.28 0.01 13.49
C SER A 180 2.76 0.14 13.73
N ILE A 181 1.99 -0.93 13.51
CA ILE A 181 0.56 -0.97 13.83
C ILE A 181 0.34 -0.79 15.36
N ARG A 182 1.09 -1.53 16.17
CA ARG A 182 1.03 -1.38 17.64
C ARG A 182 1.38 0.02 18.10
N ASN A 183 2.44 0.61 17.56
CA ASN A 183 2.83 1.99 17.87
C ASN A 183 1.73 3.00 17.51
N ALA A 184 1.03 2.80 16.40
CA ALA A 184 -0.09 3.64 16.00
C ALA A 184 -1.26 3.54 16.98
N LEU A 185 -1.60 2.33 17.43
CA LEU A 185 -2.64 2.10 18.42
C LEU A 185 -2.28 2.72 19.78
N GLU A 186 -1.04 2.59 20.22
CA GLU A 186 -0.54 3.18 21.48
C GLU A 186 -0.58 4.71 21.47
N GLN A 187 -0.36 5.34 20.31
CA GLN A 187 -0.38 6.80 20.16
C GLN A 187 -1.75 7.37 19.84
N SER A 188 -2.73 6.50 19.62
CA SER A 188 -4.13 6.89 19.36
C SER A 188 -4.79 7.47 20.62
N PRO A 189 -5.63 8.52 20.49
CA PRO A 189 -6.52 8.94 21.56
C PRO A 189 -7.41 7.77 22.05
N PRO A 190 -7.66 7.67 23.38
CA PRO A 190 -8.40 6.55 23.95
C PRO A 190 -9.79 6.33 23.34
N GLU A 191 -10.48 7.42 22.99
CA GLU A 191 -11.82 7.39 22.38
C GLU A 191 -11.77 6.71 21.00
N LEU A 192 -10.80 7.09 20.16
CA LEU A 192 -10.62 6.50 18.84
C LEU A 192 -10.10 5.06 18.91
N SER A 193 -9.29 4.75 19.93
CA SER A 193 -8.85 3.35 20.15
C SER A 193 -10.04 2.44 20.49
N ALA A 194 -11.03 2.91 21.23
CA ALA A 194 -12.25 2.17 21.50
C ALA A 194 -13.04 1.90 20.19
N ASP A 195 -13.21 2.91 19.36
CA ASP A 195 -13.87 2.76 18.05
C ASP A 195 -13.15 1.74 17.15
N ILE A 196 -11.81 1.82 17.09
CA ILE A 196 -10.99 0.89 16.30
C ILE A 196 -11.12 -0.53 16.83
N SER A 197 -11.22 -0.72 18.15
CA SER A 197 -11.40 -2.05 18.73
C SER A 197 -12.74 -2.70 18.33
N GLU A 198 -13.77 -1.90 18.09
CA GLU A 198 -15.08 -2.38 17.65
C GLU A 198 -15.17 -2.53 16.12
N ARG A 199 -14.66 -1.55 15.36
CA ARG A 199 -14.78 -1.49 13.90
C ARG A 199 -13.70 -2.30 13.20
N GLY A 200 -12.55 -2.46 13.82
CA GLY A 200 -11.40 -3.17 13.27
C GLY A 200 -10.42 -2.28 12.51
N ILE A 201 -9.39 -2.95 12.00
CA ILE A 201 -8.35 -2.37 11.14
C ILE A 201 -8.65 -2.80 9.71
N VAL A 202 -8.61 -1.86 8.76
CA VAL A 202 -8.80 -2.17 7.34
C VAL A 202 -7.45 -2.20 6.63
N LEU A 203 -7.16 -3.32 5.97
CA LEU A 203 -5.96 -3.51 5.17
C LEU A 203 -6.24 -3.17 3.71
N THR A 204 -5.35 -2.38 3.12
CA THR A 204 -5.34 -2.00 1.70
C THR A 204 -3.96 -2.21 1.09
N GLY A 205 -3.85 -1.99 -0.22
CA GLY A 205 -2.62 -2.23 -0.96
C GLY A 205 -2.37 -3.69 -1.32
N GLY A 206 -1.38 -3.90 -2.18
CA GLY A 206 -1.06 -5.25 -2.69
C GLY A 206 -0.56 -6.22 -1.60
N GLY A 207 0.11 -5.68 -0.57
CA GLY A 207 0.59 -6.47 0.57
C GLY A 207 -0.53 -7.06 1.43
N ALA A 208 -1.73 -6.46 1.42
CA ALA A 208 -2.90 -6.98 2.12
C ALA A 208 -3.38 -8.36 1.58
N LEU A 209 -2.96 -8.73 0.37
CA LEU A 209 -3.27 -10.01 -0.26
C LEU A 209 -2.37 -11.17 0.22
N LEU A 210 -1.38 -10.91 1.07
CA LEU A 210 -0.57 -11.97 1.62
C LEU A 210 -1.44 -12.91 2.49
N THR A 211 -1.35 -14.21 2.22
CA THR A 211 -2.17 -15.22 2.92
C THR A 211 -2.05 -15.10 4.44
N ASP A 212 -3.18 -15.07 5.13
CA ASP A 212 -3.32 -15.03 6.60
C ASP A 212 -2.68 -13.80 7.29
N LEU A 213 -2.42 -12.72 6.54
CA LEU A 213 -1.88 -11.48 7.12
C LEU A 213 -2.89 -10.82 8.09
N ASP A 214 -4.15 -10.81 7.73
CA ASP A 214 -5.26 -10.34 8.55
C ASP A 214 -5.39 -11.15 9.84
N ILE A 215 -5.28 -12.46 9.74
CA ILE A 215 -5.30 -13.37 10.91
C ILE A 215 -4.12 -13.05 11.83
N MET A 216 -2.92 -12.99 11.30
CA MET A 216 -1.70 -12.68 12.07
C MET A 216 -1.81 -11.34 12.81
N ILE A 217 -2.26 -10.28 12.13
CA ILE A 217 -2.41 -8.97 12.77
C ILE A 217 -3.52 -9.01 13.82
N SER A 218 -4.65 -9.66 13.53
CA SER A 218 -5.77 -9.78 14.47
C SER A 218 -5.37 -10.53 15.74
N GLU A 219 -4.69 -11.65 15.62
CA GLU A 219 -4.20 -12.43 16.79
C GLU A 219 -3.20 -11.64 17.63
N GLN A 220 -2.33 -10.88 16.98
CA GLN A 220 -1.26 -10.15 17.64
C GLN A 220 -1.70 -8.81 18.25
N THR A 221 -2.80 -8.24 17.79
CA THR A 221 -3.36 -6.97 18.31
C THR A 221 -4.60 -7.16 19.18
N GLY A 222 -5.31 -8.27 19.01
CA GLY A 222 -6.62 -8.50 19.63
C GLY A 222 -7.75 -7.70 18.97
N ILE A 223 -7.50 -7.07 17.81
CA ILE A 223 -8.45 -6.23 17.09
C ILE A 223 -8.89 -6.96 15.82
N PRO A 224 -10.17 -6.93 15.44
CA PRO A 224 -10.61 -7.46 14.15
C PRO A 224 -9.87 -6.80 12.98
N VAL A 225 -9.52 -7.58 11.97
CA VAL A 225 -8.82 -7.08 10.77
C VAL A 225 -9.60 -7.49 9.53
N ILE A 226 -9.81 -6.56 8.63
CA ILE A 226 -10.60 -6.76 7.41
C ILE A 226 -9.74 -6.35 6.22
N VAL A 227 -9.62 -7.24 5.25
CA VAL A 227 -9.02 -6.89 3.95
C VAL A 227 -10.09 -6.18 3.11
N ALA A 228 -9.77 -5.01 2.58
CA ALA A 228 -10.68 -4.23 1.74
C ALA A 228 -11.06 -5.01 0.46
N ASP A 229 -12.24 -4.75 -0.07
CA ASP A 229 -12.62 -5.23 -1.39
C ASP A 229 -11.67 -4.62 -2.43
N ASP A 230 -10.99 -5.47 -3.23
CA ASP A 230 -10.03 -5.05 -4.25
C ASP A 230 -8.95 -4.08 -3.71
N PRO A 231 -8.11 -4.53 -2.77
CA PRO A 231 -7.20 -3.68 -2.01
C PRO A 231 -6.16 -2.97 -2.86
N LEU A 232 -5.81 -3.52 -4.03
CA LEU A 232 -4.88 -2.92 -4.99
C LEU A 232 -5.37 -1.59 -5.58
N THR A 233 -6.69 -1.37 -5.62
CA THR A 233 -7.28 -0.20 -6.28
C THR A 233 -7.86 0.83 -5.31
N CYS A 234 -7.82 0.58 -4.00
CA CYS A 234 -8.40 1.47 -2.99
C CYS A 234 -7.91 2.91 -3.11
N VAL A 235 -6.59 3.13 -3.21
CA VAL A 235 -6.02 4.48 -3.33
C VAL A 235 -6.53 5.20 -4.58
N VAL A 236 -6.57 4.52 -5.72
CA VAL A 236 -7.04 5.12 -6.99
C VAL A 236 -8.55 5.39 -6.95
N LYS A 237 -9.35 4.45 -6.44
CA LYS A 237 -10.80 4.64 -6.26
C LYS A 237 -11.09 5.79 -5.32
N GLY A 238 -10.38 5.85 -4.19
CA GLY A 238 -10.53 6.92 -3.22
C GLY A 238 -10.16 8.29 -3.78
N GLY A 239 -9.09 8.38 -4.56
CA GLY A 239 -8.73 9.59 -5.30
C GLY A 239 -9.84 10.05 -6.25
N GLY A 240 -10.47 9.12 -6.97
CA GLY A 240 -11.63 9.42 -7.83
C GLY A 240 -12.84 9.94 -7.04
N ILE A 241 -13.20 9.26 -5.95
CA ILE A 241 -14.30 9.68 -5.06
C ILE A 241 -14.00 11.04 -4.43
N ALA A 242 -12.77 11.27 -3.96
CA ALA A 242 -12.35 12.54 -3.37
C ALA A 242 -12.49 13.71 -4.36
N LEU A 243 -12.16 13.53 -5.63
CA LEU A 243 -12.39 14.54 -6.67
C LEU A 243 -13.87 14.92 -6.78
N ASP A 244 -14.75 13.92 -6.79
CA ASP A 244 -16.20 14.14 -6.87
C ASP A 244 -16.74 14.85 -5.62
N ILE A 245 -16.24 14.53 -4.42
CA ILE A 245 -16.65 15.15 -3.16
C ILE A 245 -16.21 16.61 -3.11
N ILE A 246 -14.95 16.88 -3.42
CA ILE A 246 -14.39 18.24 -3.44
C ILE A 246 -15.18 19.15 -4.39
N ASP A 247 -15.58 18.63 -5.55
CA ASP A 247 -16.34 19.39 -6.53
C ASP A 247 -17.78 19.69 -6.09
N LYS A 248 -18.39 18.80 -5.32
CA LYS A 248 -19.79 18.92 -4.91
C LYS A 248 -20.00 19.69 -3.61
N PHE A 249 -19.06 19.58 -2.69
CA PHE A 249 -19.27 20.01 -1.30
C PHE A 249 -18.26 21.05 -0.80
N ASP A 250 -17.28 21.43 -1.62
CA ASP A 250 -16.16 22.34 -1.22
C ASP A 250 -15.51 21.91 0.11
N VAL A 251 -15.44 20.58 0.34
CA VAL A 251 -14.88 19.99 1.55
C VAL A 251 -13.38 19.94 1.41
N ASP A 252 -12.69 20.45 2.41
CA ASP A 252 -11.23 20.39 2.48
C ASP A 252 -10.78 19.03 3.03
N LEU A 253 -10.69 18.04 2.14
CA LEU A 253 -10.07 16.72 2.41
C LEU A 253 -8.54 16.76 2.25
N LEU A 254 -8.00 17.95 2.03
CA LEU A 254 -6.64 18.13 1.60
C LEU A 254 -5.82 18.62 2.78
N SER A 255 -4.64 18.08 2.96
CA SER A 255 -3.67 18.64 3.90
C SER A 255 -3.42 20.10 3.52
N THR A 256 -3.99 21.01 4.29
CA THR A 256 -3.67 22.43 4.20
C THR A 256 -2.24 22.63 4.66
N GLU A 257 -1.37 23.12 3.73
CA GLU A 257 -0.02 23.70 3.87
C GLU A 257 1.01 22.92 4.68
#